data_dbe50d2ba299bde7b070f18673b8d610
#
_entry.id   dbe50d2ba299bde7b070f18673b8d610
#
_cell.length_a   1.000
_cell.length_b   1.000
_cell.length_c   1.000
_cell.angle_alpha   90.00
_cell.angle_beta   90.00
_cell.angle_gamma   90.00
#
_symmetry.space_group_name_H-M   'P 1'
#
loop_
_entity.id
_entity.type
_entity.pdbx_description
1 polymer ?
#
loop_
_entity_poly.entity_id
_entity_poly.type
_entity_poly.pdbx_seq_one_letter_code
_entity_poly.pdbx_strand_id
1 'polypeptide(L)'
;MVNVGCFLPTYSASGPIEPASVLDMARDAEELGLDHVWVGDHYLWNVGMLSPLPALAAVAAVTRRVRLGTGVYLLNLRHPALTAKDVATVDVLSGGRLVLGAGIGGDNPEEYRALGVDPGRRARRFEETAAAVRGLLAGSGEPYQGRIVDLPAFTMEPLPVQQPVPLWLGGRASAVVERAARGAEGWFPVWVSAGRFQAATDTVGTIRGDLSGFAFALNLFTTIADTREAARDAVSNHLATAYGLPFDSFERYSAYGTADDIREYLAPYVEAGMTDVVFNIAGPDPRGQLRRLAAEVVPALR
;
A
#
# COMPACT_ATOMS: atom_id res chain seq x y z
N MET A 1 15.41 0.51 -13.59
CA MET A 1 15.42 -0.48 -12.48
C MET A 1 14.20 -0.19 -11.62
N VAL A 2 13.32 -1.16 -11.42
CA VAL A 2 12.07 -1.04 -10.65
C VAL A 2 12.22 -1.78 -9.33
N ASN A 3 11.86 -1.15 -8.20
CA ASN A 3 11.77 -1.83 -6.91
C ASN A 3 10.56 -2.76 -6.91
N VAL A 4 10.71 -3.93 -6.34
CA VAL A 4 9.67 -4.97 -6.37
C VAL A 4 9.31 -5.40 -4.96
N GLY A 5 8.01 -5.47 -4.69
CA GLY A 5 7.49 -5.98 -3.44
C GLY A 5 6.26 -6.82 -3.60
N CYS A 6 5.74 -7.30 -2.48
CA CYS A 6 4.51 -8.07 -2.44
C CYS A 6 3.62 -7.69 -1.27
N PHE A 7 2.31 -7.90 -1.42
CA PHE A 7 1.39 -7.92 -0.28
C PHE A 7 1.54 -9.23 0.49
N LEU A 8 1.58 -9.10 1.80
CA LEU A 8 1.53 -10.24 2.71
C LEU A 8 0.08 -10.72 2.89
N PRO A 9 -0.17 -12.00 3.18
CA PRO A 9 -1.51 -12.55 3.33
C PRO A 9 -2.12 -12.16 4.69
N THR A 10 -2.27 -10.86 4.93
CA THR A 10 -2.90 -10.29 6.13
C THR A 10 -4.41 -10.23 6.06
N TYR A 11 -5.00 -10.71 4.97
CA TYR A 11 -6.42 -10.98 4.82
C TYR A 11 -6.61 -12.35 4.16
N SER A 12 -7.78 -12.97 4.33
CA SER A 12 -8.04 -14.30 3.78
C SER A 12 -9.44 -14.39 3.21
N ALA A 13 -9.51 -14.76 1.92
CA ALA A 13 -10.76 -15.05 1.22
C ALA A 13 -11.21 -16.51 1.40
N SER A 14 -10.38 -17.38 1.98
CA SER A 14 -10.61 -18.83 2.01
C SER A 14 -10.60 -19.46 3.42
N GLY A 15 -10.66 -18.65 4.48
CA GLY A 15 -10.69 -19.18 5.85
C GLY A 15 -9.92 -18.31 6.85
N PRO A 16 -9.53 -18.84 8.00
CA PRO A 16 -8.76 -18.12 9.00
C PRO A 16 -7.40 -17.66 8.44
N ILE A 17 -6.93 -16.50 8.92
CA ILE A 17 -5.58 -16.04 8.62
C ILE A 17 -4.60 -16.88 9.44
N GLU A 18 -3.70 -17.55 8.76
CA GLU A 18 -2.64 -18.34 9.40
C GLU A 18 -1.45 -17.42 9.74
N PRO A 19 -1.16 -17.17 11.04
CA PRO A 19 -0.11 -16.21 11.43
C PRO A 19 1.27 -16.59 10.87
N ALA A 20 1.58 -17.89 10.81
CA ALA A 20 2.84 -18.36 10.25
C ALA A 20 2.99 -18.00 8.78
N SER A 21 1.91 -18.03 7.98
CA SER A 21 1.97 -17.72 6.55
C SER A 21 2.37 -16.27 6.28
N VAL A 22 1.95 -15.34 7.13
CA VAL A 22 2.30 -13.91 7.04
C VAL A 22 3.81 -13.72 7.28
N LEU A 23 4.32 -14.30 8.37
CA LEU A 23 5.72 -14.13 8.76
C LEU A 23 6.68 -14.89 7.84
N ASP A 24 6.29 -16.07 7.40
CA ASP A 24 7.10 -16.86 6.47
C ASP A 24 7.16 -16.23 5.10
N MET A 25 6.06 -15.68 4.59
CA MET A 25 6.08 -14.97 3.31
C MET A 25 6.92 -13.69 3.38
N ALA A 26 6.97 -13.01 4.53
CA ALA A 26 7.86 -11.87 4.73
C ALA A 26 9.34 -12.29 4.70
N ARG A 27 9.70 -13.43 5.30
CA ARG A 27 11.06 -14.01 5.20
C ARG A 27 11.38 -14.43 3.77
N ASP A 28 10.46 -15.15 3.11
CA ASP A 28 10.62 -15.55 1.70
C ASP A 28 10.88 -14.32 0.80
N ALA A 29 10.12 -13.24 0.97
CA ALA A 29 10.30 -12.01 0.20
C ALA A 29 11.69 -11.41 0.40
N GLU A 30 12.20 -11.37 1.64
CA GLU A 30 13.54 -10.88 1.94
C GLU A 30 14.64 -11.81 1.39
N GLU A 31 14.47 -13.13 1.48
CA GLU A 31 15.41 -14.13 0.96
C GLU A 31 15.48 -14.11 -0.57
N LEU A 32 14.33 -13.92 -1.24
CA LEU A 32 14.21 -13.78 -2.69
C LEU A 32 14.73 -12.42 -3.21
N GLY A 33 15.14 -11.53 -2.31
CA GLY A 33 15.71 -10.24 -2.67
C GLY A 33 14.68 -9.20 -3.13
N LEU A 34 13.43 -9.29 -2.67
CA LEU A 34 12.46 -8.22 -2.85
C LEU A 34 12.84 -6.98 -2.03
N ASP A 35 12.37 -5.82 -2.47
CA ASP A 35 12.73 -4.53 -1.88
C ASP A 35 11.77 -4.13 -0.75
N HIS A 36 10.50 -4.56 -0.80
CA HIS A 36 9.47 -4.19 0.19
C HIS A 36 8.35 -5.22 0.31
N VAL A 37 7.69 -5.22 1.48
CA VAL A 37 6.48 -6.00 1.76
C VAL A 37 5.38 -5.08 2.27
N TRP A 38 4.12 -5.41 1.96
CA TRP A 38 2.97 -4.54 2.18
C TRP A 38 1.83 -5.28 2.87
N VAL A 39 1.01 -4.52 3.62
CA VAL A 39 -0.19 -5.03 4.26
C VAL A 39 -1.38 -4.11 3.97
N GLY A 40 -2.57 -4.68 3.79
CA GLY A 40 -3.80 -3.92 3.59
C GLY A 40 -4.40 -3.40 4.90
N ASP A 41 -5.41 -2.55 4.78
CA ASP A 41 -6.14 -2.00 5.93
C ASP A 41 -7.63 -1.84 5.62
N HIS A 42 -8.45 -2.55 6.37
CA HIS A 42 -9.87 -2.29 6.55
C HIS A 42 -10.28 -2.67 7.97
N TYR A 43 -11.16 -1.89 8.56
CA TYR A 43 -11.75 -2.19 9.86
C TYR A 43 -12.92 -3.16 9.72
N LEU A 44 -13.75 -2.93 8.70
CA LEU A 44 -14.85 -3.81 8.29
C LEU A 44 -14.72 -4.10 6.81
N TRP A 45 -14.52 -5.36 6.44
CA TRP A 45 -14.42 -5.80 5.06
C TRP A 45 -15.16 -7.11 4.84
N ASN A 46 -15.32 -7.55 3.59
CA ASN A 46 -16.01 -8.81 3.25
C ASN A 46 -15.28 -10.04 3.79
N VAL A 47 -13.99 -9.90 4.08
CA VAL A 47 -13.14 -10.96 4.62
C VAL A 47 -12.37 -10.46 5.85
N GLY A 48 -11.96 -11.38 6.73
CA GLY A 48 -11.14 -11.02 7.90
C GLY A 48 -9.80 -10.40 7.47
N MET A 49 -9.38 -9.34 8.17
CA MET A 49 -8.13 -8.65 7.90
C MET A 49 -7.43 -8.27 9.21
N LEU A 50 -6.09 -8.45 9.25
CA LEU A 50 -5.27 -8.01 10.39
C LEU A 50 -5.09 -6.49 10.36
N SER A 51 -4.99 -5.88 11.54
CA SER A 51 -4.61 -4.47 11.65
C SER A 51 -3.18 -4.25 11.14
N PRO A 52 -2.93 -3.25 10.27
CA PRO A 52 -1.67 -3.15 9.53
C PRO A 52 -0.45 -2.88 10.40
N LEU A 53 -0.46 -1.88 11.31
CA LEU A 53 0.73 -1.54 12.08
C LEU A 53 1.13 -2.63 13.07
N PRO A 54 0.23 -3.29 13.82
CA PRO A 54 0.57 -4.49 14.59
C PRO A 54 1.15 -5.63 13.76
N ALA A 55 0.60 -5.88 12.56
CA ALA A 55 1.13 -6.90 11.65
C ALA A 55 2.55 -6.54 11.18
N LEU A 56 2.80 -5.27 10.80
CA LEU A 56 4.13 -4.81 10.40
C LEU A 56 5.14 -4.83 11.57
N ALA A 57 4.72 -4.59 12.81
CA ALA A 57 5.60 -4.75 13.97
C ALA A 57 6.09 -6.20 14.12
N ALA A 58 5.21 -7.19 13.90
CA ALA A 58 5.59 -8.60 13.89
C ALA A 58 6.52 -8.94 12.71
N VAL A 59 6.26 -8.39 11.52
CA VAL A 59 7.12 -8.55 10.34
C VAL A 59 8.50 -7.91 10.57
N ALA A 60 8.57 -6.75 11.21
CA ALA A 60 9.83 -6.09 11.56
C ALA A 60 10.75 -6.96 12.41
N ALA A 61 10.17 -7.77 13.30
CA ALA A 61 10.94 -8.67 14.18
C ALA A 61 11.61 -9.83 13.42
N VAL A 62 11.08 -10.23 12.25
CA VAL A 62 11.56 -11.39 11.49
C VAL A 62 12.29 -11.03 10.19
N THR A 63 12.38 -9.74 9.85
CA THR A 63 13.06 -9.22 8.66
C THR A 63 14.12 -8.17 9.03
N ARG A 64 15.07 -7.88 8.12
CA ARG A 64 16.17 -6.94 8.37
C ARG A 64 16.39 -5.89 7.28
N ARG A 65 15.98 -6.18 6.03
CA ARG A 65 16.29 -5.35 4.85
C ARG A 65 15.06 -4.81 4.16
N VAL A 66 14.04 -5.65 3.93
CA VAL A 66 12.84 -5.23 3.20
C VAL A 66 12.14 -4.06 3.89
N ARG A 67 11.71 -3.08 3.11
CA ARG A 67 10.86 -1.99 3.60
C ARG A 67 9.46 -2.52 3.92
N LEU A 68 8.80 -1.89 4.86
CA LEU A 68 7.52 -2.31 5.41
C LEU A 68 6.46 -1.28 5.05
N GLY A 69 5.46 -1.62 4.25
CA GLY A 69 4.49 -0.67 3.76
C GLY A 69 3.04 -0.98 4.16
N THR A 70 2.23 0.06 4.26
CA THR A 70 0.77 -0.05 4.36
C THR A 70 0.12 0.30 3.03
N GLY A 71 -0.74 -0.54 2.49
CA GLY A 71 -1.29 -0.33 1.14
C GLY A 71 -2.81 -0.48 1.05
N VAL A 72 -3.55 0.52 1.54
CA VAL A 72 -3.18 1.77 2.20
C VAL A 72 -3.79 1.87 3.59
N TYR A 73 -3.10 2.54 4.52
CA TYR A 73 -3.63 2.83 5.85
C TYR A 73 -4.79 3.83 5.76
N LEU A 74 -5.92 3.50 6.35
CA LEU A 74 -7.11 4.36 6.35
C LEU A 74 -6.96 5.43 7.43
N LEU A 75 -6.14 6.43 7.12
CA LEU A 75 -5.64 7.43 8.06
C LEU A 75 -6.75 8.26 8.71
N ASN A 76 -7.78 8.58 7.93
CA ASN A 76 -8.91 9.39 8.39
C ASN A 76 -9.90 8.63 9.30
N LEU A 77 -9.76 7.33 9.47
CA LEU A 77 -10.57 6.53 10.38
C LEU A 77 -9.99 6.44 11.79
N ARG A 78 -8.81 7.03 12.02
CA ARG A 78 -8.07 6.91 13.27
C ARG A 78 -7.77 8.27 13.91
N HIS A 79 -7.44 8.25 15.18
CA HIS A 79 -7.00 9.43 15.90
C HIS A 79 -5.53 9.75 15.54
N PRO A 80 -5.19 10.98 15.14
CA PRO A 80 -3.85 11.31 14.63
C PRO A 80 -2.72 11.08 15.65
N ALA A 81 -2.94 11.36 16.93
CA ALA A 81 -1.91 11.15 17.96
C ALA A 81 -1.60 9.65 18.17
N LEU A 82 -2.63 8.79 18.18
CA LEU A 82 -2.43 7.34 18.28
C LEU A 82 -1.73 6.81 17.03
N THR A 83 -2.16 7.27 15.85
CA THR A 83 -1.51 6.91 14.59
C THR A 83 -0.04 7.30 14.56
N ALA A 84 0.30 8.53 14.95
CA ALA A 84 1.69 8.99 14.98
C ALA A 84 2.53 8.13 15.93
N LYS A 85 1.98 7.80 17.10
CA LYS A 85 2.65 6.93 18.09
C LYS A 85 2.93 5.53 17.53
N ASP A 86 1.94 4.91 16.89
CA ASP A 86 2.08 3.57 16.32
C ASP A 86 3.05 3.56 15.13
N VAL A 87 2.98 4.58 14.25
CA VAL A 87 3.91 4.77 13.13
C VAL A 87 5.34 4.91 13.62
N ALA A 88 5.60 5.79 14.61
CA ALA A 88 6.93 5.96 15.19
C ALA A 88 7.42 4.65 15.84
N THR A 89 6.53 3.91 16.52
CA THR A 89 6.88 2.63 17.14
C THR A 89 7.31 1.60 16.09
N VAL A 90 6.56 1.43 15.01
CA VAL A 90 6.94 0.47 13.94
C VAL A 90 8.21 0.92 13.22
N ASP A 91 8.38 2.23 13.02
CA ASP A 91 9.59 2.76 12.39
C ASP A 91 10.84 2.47 13.23
N VAL A 92 10.78 2.70 14.56
CA VAL A 92 11.85 2.38 15.50
C VAL A 92 12.11 0.86 15.52
N LEU A 93 11.09 0.03 15.66
CA LEU A 93 11.24 -1.44 15.70
C LEU A 93 11.80 -2.01 14.40
N SER A 94 11.53 -1.38 13.28
CA SER A 94 12.06 -1.78 11.97
C SER A 94 13.44 -1.21 11.68
N GLY A 95 13.94 -0.26 12.47
CA GLY A 95 15.20 0.44 12.20
C GLY A 95 15.10 1.39 11.00
N GLY A 96 13.96 2.10 10.85
CA GLY A 96 13.76 3.09 9.80
C GLY A 96 13.38 2.50 8.45
N ARG A 97 12.59 1.42 8.42
CA ARG A 97 12.17 0.76 7.17
C ARG A 97 10.69 0.98 6.80
N LEU A 98 9.94 1.73 7.61
CA LEU A 98 8.50 1.93 7.37
C LEU A 98 8.25 2.88 6.20
N VAL A 99 7.22 2.58 5.41
CA VAL A 99 6.57 3.46 4.44
C VAL A 99 5.10 3.54 4.80
N LEU A 100 4.61 4.72 5.14
CA LEU A 100 3.20 4.94 5.41
C LEU A 100 2.46 5.18 4.08
N GLY A 101 1.97 4.13 3.46
CA GLY A 101 1.02 4.27 2.36
C GLY A 101 -0.36 4.59 2.94
N ALA A 102 -0.93 5.74 2.62
CA ALA A 102 -2.16 6.23 3.22
C ALA A 102 -3.24 6.57 2.18
N GLY A 103 -4.50 6.33 2.56
CA GLY A 103 -5.65 6.61 1.71
C GLY A 103 -6.88 7.01 2.51
N ILE A 104 -7.88 7.52 1.79
CA ILE A 104 -9.14 7.97 2.42
C ILE A 104 -10.14 6.83 2.62
N GLY A 105 -9.96 5.67 2.00
CA GLY A 105 -10.97 4.60 1.94
C GLY A 105 -12.24 5.06 1.22
N GLY A 106 -13.35 4.46 1.55
CA GLY A 106 -14.66 4.85 1.01
C GLY A 106 -15.43 3.73 0.31
N ASP A 107 -14.85 2.54 0.26
CA ASP A 107 -15.47 1.38 -0.38
C ASP A 107 -16.55 0.74 0.52
N ASN A 108 -16.48 0.96 1.84
CA ASN A 108 -17.47 0.48 2.80
C ASN A 108 -17.98 1.61 3.72
N PRO A 109 -19.21 2.13 3.51
CA PRO A 109 -19.80 3.17 4.36
C PRO A 109 -20.02 2.74 5.82
N GLU A 110 -20.23 1.45 6.08
CA GLU A 110 -20.42 0.92 7.42
C GLU A 110 -19.17 1.08 8.30
N GLU A 111 -18.01 1.02 7.68
CA GLU A 111 -16.72 1.25 8.33
C GLU A 111 -16.63 2.65 8.96
N TYR A 112 -17.07 3.67 8.21
CA TYR A 112 -17.18 5.05 8.70
C TYR A 112 -18.18 5.19 9.84
N ARG A 113 -19.35 4.56 9.69
CA ARG A 113 -20.40 4.59 10.71
C ARG A 113 -19.95 3.93 11.99
N ALA A 114 -19.32 2.75 11.91
CA ALA A 114 -18.84 2.02 13.09
C ALA A 114 -17.77 2.80 13.87
N LEU A 115 -16.98 3.62 13.19
CA LEU A 115 -15.91 4.43 13.80
C LEU A 115 -16.33 5.88 14.09
N GLY A 116 -17.61 6.23 13.91
CA GLY A 116 -18.13 7.57 14.18
C GLY A 116 -17.55 8.67 13.28
N VAL A 117 -17.11 8.31 12.06
CA VAL A 117 -16.51 9.24 11.10
C VAL A 117 -17.53 9.62 10.03
N ASP A 118 -17.74 10.92 9.81
CA ASP A 118 -18.59 11.44 8.75
C ASP A 118 -17.95 11.21 7.36
N PRO A 119 -18.52 10.36 6.50
CA PRO A 119 -17.96 10.09 5.16
C PRO A 119 -18.00 11.32 4.26
N GLY A 120 -18.92 12.28 4.49
CA GLY A 120 -19.01 13.53 3.74
C GLY A 120 -17.80 14.45 3.95
N ARG A 121 -17.08 14.28 5.04
CA ARG A 121 -15.88 15.06 5.39
C ARG A 121 -14.57 14.29 5.24
N ARG A 122 -14.60 13.06 4.70
CA ARG A 122 -13.44 12.16 4.68
C ARG A 122 -12.19 12.76 4.05
N ALA A 123 -12.31 13.52 2.96
CA ALA A 123 -11.15 14.10 2.28
C ALA A 123 -10.45 15.17 3.15
N ARG A 124 -11.23 16.09 3.74
CA ARG A 124 -10.69 17.11 4.64
C ARG A 124 -10.10 16.46 5.90
N ARG A 125 -10.83 15.52 6.50
CA ARG A 125 -10.34 14.79 7.67
C ARG A 125 -9.01 14.09 7.38
N PHE A 126 -8.87 13.49 6.19
CA PHE A 126 -7.60 12.89 5.75
C PHE A 126 -6.48 13.93 5.71
N GLU A 127 -6.71 15.08 5.08
CA GLU A 127 -5.70 16.14 4.95
C GLU A 127 -5.25 16.66 6.32
N GLU A 128 -6.20 16.94 7.20
CA GLU A 128 -5.91 17.44 8.55
C GLU A 128 -5.23 16.38 9.41
N THR A 129 -5.67 15.11 9.32
CA THR A 129 -5.02 13.99 10.03
C THR A 129 -3.59 13.77 9.52
N ALA A 130 -3.37 13.80 8.21
CA ALA A 130 -2.03 13.64 7.63
C ALA A 130 -1.07 14.76 8.07
N ALA A 131 -1.55 16.00 8.07
CA ALA A 131 -0.76 17.15 8.52
C ALA A 131 -0.42 17.05 10.02
N ALA A 132 -1.41 16.70 10.87
CA ALA A 132 -1.19 16.51 12.31
C ALA A 132 -0.22 15.36 12.60
N VAL A 133 -0.36 14.21 11.92
CA VAL A 133 0.56 13.06 12.05
C VAL A 133 1.98 13.46 11.65
N ARG A 134 2.16 14.15 10.51
CA ARG A 134 3.49 14.62 10.08
C ARG A 134 4.13 15.57 11.10
N GLY A 135 3.36 16.52 11.65
CA GLY A 135 3.83 17.42 12.69
C GLY A 135 4.32 16.67 13.95
N LEU A 136 3.53 15.70 14.41
CA LEU A 136 3.89 14.87 15.56
C LEU A 136 5.14 14.01 15.31
N LEU A 137 5.24 13.38 14.13
CA LEU A 137 6.41 12.57 13.75
C LEU A 137 7.68 13.42 13.58
N ALA A 138 7.53 14.69 13.21
CA ALA A 138 8.66 15.64 13.15
C ALA A 138 9.05 16.19 14.52
N GLY A 139 8.31 15.87 15.59
CA GLY A 139 8.61 16.36 16.94
C GLY A 139 8.33 17.84 17.14
N SER A 140 7.39 18.42 16.39
CA SER A 140 7.13 19.87 16.45
C SER A 140 6.71 20.37 17.84
N GLY A 141 6.02 19.53 18.61
CA GLY A 141 5.46 19.90 19.91
C GLY A 141 4.32 20.95 19.86
N GLU A 142 4.08 21.53 18.71
CA GLU A 142 3.10 22.58 18.52
C GLU A 142 1.65 22.04 18.44
N PRO A 143 0.64 22.87 18.84
CA PRO A 143 -0.74 22.46 18.70
C PRO A 143 -1.12 22.40 17.21
N TYR A 144 -2.04 21.48 16.86
CA TYR A 144 -2.65 21.44 15.55
C TYR A 144 -4.12 21.87 15.65
N GLN A 145 -4.49 22.94 14.94
CA GLN A 145 -5.85 23.48 14.92
C GLN A 145 -6.41 23.44 13.49
N GLY A 146 -7.20 22.40 13.21
CA GLY A 146 -7.98 22.22 12.00
C GLY A 146 -9.45 22.53 12.19
N ARG A 147 -10.27 22.21 11.20
CA ARG A 147 -11.74 22.29 11.30
C ARG A 147 -12.36 21.01 11.84
N ILE A 148 -11.63 19.90 11.80
CA ILE A 148 -12.08 18.56 12.18
C ILE A 148 -11.12 17.95 13.20
N VAL A 149 -9.81 18.17 13.01
CA VAL A 149 -8.76 17.69 13.89
C VAL A 149 -8.27 18.86 14.74
N ASP A 150 -8.28 18.67 16.03
CA ASP A 150 -7.75 19.64 17.01
C ASP A 150 -6.91 18.88 18.03
N LEU A 151 -5.64 19.27 18.18
CA LEU A 151 -4.71 18.67 19.12
C LEU A 151 -4.03 19.77 19.95
N PRO A 152 -3.96 19.62 21.28
CA PRO A 152 -3.18 20.52 22.12
C PRO A 152 -1.67 20.40 21.81
N ALA A 153 -0.88 21.33 22.31
CA ALA A 153 0.55 21.22 22.29
C ALA A 153 1.02 20.06 23.18
N PHE A 154 1.82 19.15 22.66
CA PHE A 154 2.49 18.09 23.41
C PHE A 154 3.65 17.50 22.61
N THR A 155 4.65 17.02 23.33
CA THR A 155 5.79 16.29 22.73
C THR A 155 5.50 14.79 22.75
N MET A 156 5.75 14.13 21.63
CA MET A 156 5.60 12.69 21.49
C MET A 156 6.98 12.01 21.44
N GLU A 157 7.16 10.97 22.23
CA GLU A 157 8.36 10.13 22.21
C GLU A 157 7.96 8.63 22.16
N PRO A 158 8.76 7.75 21.51
CA PRO A 158 9.93 8.10 20.72
C PRO A 158 9.54 8.80 19.39
N LEU A 159 10.46 9.57 18.83
CA LEU A 159 10.37 9.99 17.43
C LEU A 159 10.79 8.83 16.52
N PRO A 160 10.36 8.82 15.25
CA PRO A 160 10.80 7.80 14.28
C PRO A 160 12.29 7.95 13.96
N VAL A 161 12.90 6.87 13.49
CA VAL A 161 14.28 6.85 12.97
C VAL A 161 14.39 7.68 11.70
N GLN A 162 13.37 7.54 10.82
CA GLN A 162 13.29 8.29 9.56
C GLN A 162 12.74 9.71 9.80
N GLN A 163 13.38 10.72 9.22
CA GLN A 163 12.92 12.10 9.26
C GLN A 163 12.94 12.72 7.85
N PRO A 164 11.81 12.74 7.15
CA PRO A 164 10.48 12.25 7.52
C PRO A 164 10.30 10.73 7.31
N VAL A 165 9.29 10.13 7.96
CA VAL A 165 8.76 8.83 7.54
C VAL A 165 8.09 9.00 6.18
N PRO A 166 8.47 8.24 5.15
CA PRO A 166 7.89 8.40 3.82
C PRO A 166 6.39 8.17 3.81
N LEU A 167 5.64 9.12 3.26
CA LEU A 167 4.20 9.05 3.05
C LEU A 167 3.90 8.85 1.57
N TRP A 168 3.25 7.74 1.20
CA TRP A 168 2.76 7.51 -0.16
C TRP A 168 1.24 7.59 -0.19
N LEU A 169 0.68 8.33 -1.14
CA LEU A 169 -0.76 8.51 -1.22
C LEU A 169 -1.41 7.54 -2.20
N GLY A 170 -2.37 6.76 -1.68
CA GLY A 170 -3.20 5.87 -2.49
C GLY A 170 -4.44 6.55 -3.04
N GLY A 171 -4.82 6.17 -4.26
CA GLY A 171 -6.02 6.64 -4.92
C GLY A 171 -5.79 7.02 -6.38
N ARG A 172 -6.90 7.08 -7.15
CA ARG A 172 -6.89 7.24 -8.62
C ARG A 172 -7.36 8.61 -9.10
N ALA A 173 -7.96 9.42 -8.22
CA ALA A 173 -8.49 10.72 -8.59
C ALA A 173 -7.34 11.72 -8.83
N SER A 174 -7.50 12.61 -9.81
CA SER A 174 -6.52 13.67 -10.11
C SER A 174 -6.17 14.50 -8.87
N ALA A 175 -7.15 14.82 -8.04
CA ALA A 175 -6.91 15.53 -6.77
C ALA A 175 -5.98 14.78 -5.80
N VAL A 176 -5.92 13.42 -5.85
CA VAL A 176 -4.98 12.64 -5.06
C VAL A 176 -3.58 12.72 -5.66
N VAL A 177 -3.46 12.63 -6.98
CA VAL A 177 -2.18 12.79 -7.69
C VAL A 177 -1.57 14.16 -7.39
N GLU A 178 -2.37 15.23 -7.51
CA GLU A 178 -1.91 16.59 -7.19
C GLU A 178 -1.51 16.75 -5.72
N ARG A 179 -2.28 16.15 -4.81
CA ARG A 179 -1.95 16.17 -3.36
C ARG A 179 -0.64 15.43 -3.10
N ALA A 180 -0.43 14.27 -3.73
CA ALA A 180 0.82 13.53 -3.62
C ALA A 180 1.99 14.36 -4.14
N ALA A 181 1.84 14.99 -5.30
CA ALA A 181 2.86 15.84 -5.88
C ALA A 181 3.28 17.00 -4.97
N ARG A 182 2.33 17.61 -4.24
CA ARG A 182 2.62 18.78 -3.38
C ARG A 182 3.17 18.43 -2.00
N GLY A 183 2.89 17.25 -1.48
CA GLY A 183 3.17 17.01 -0.06
C GLY A 183 3.41 15.56 0.37
N ALA A 184 3.76 14.67 -0.55
CA ALA A 184 4.10 13.29 -0.23
C ALA A 184 5.39 12.85 -0.92
N GLU A 185 5.90 11.70 -0.52
CA GLU A 185 7.11 11.08 -1.08
C GLU A 185 6.76 10.02 -2.14
N GLY A 186 5.46 9.78 -2.41
CA GLY A 186 5.05 8.87 -3.48
C GLY A 186 3.55 8.85 -3.75
N TRP A 187 3.20 8.23 -4.88
CA TRP A 187 1.84 7.93 -5.29
C TRP A 187 1.70 6.42 -5.51
N PHE A 188 0.69 5.82 -4.88
CA PHE A 188 0.48 4.37 -4.81
C PHE A 188 -0.95 3.98 -5.17
N PRO A 189 -1.33 4.00 -6.45
CA PRO A 189 -2.65 3.62 -6.92
C PRO A 189 -2.82 2.11 -7.03
N VAL A 190 -4.10 1.71 -7.06
CA VAL A 190 -4.58 0.41 -7.50
C VAL A 190 -5.60 0.60 -8.62
N TRP A 191 -5.75 -0.35 -9.53
CA TRP A 191 -6.72 -0.33 -10.63
C TRP A 191 -6.65 0.93 -11.50
N VAL A 192 -5.48 1.23 -11.96
CA VAL A 192 -5.20 2.33 -12.90
C VAL A 192 -4.62 1.75 -14.19
N SER A 193 -5.01 2.26 -15.34
CA SER A 193 -4.41 1.87 -16.62
C SER A 193 -3.07 2.56 -16.85
N ALA A 194 -2.21 2.00 -17.70
CA ALA A 194 -0.91 2.58 -18.04
C ALA A 194 -1.03 4.02 -18.57
N GLY A 195 -2.03 4.31 -19.42
CA GLY A 195 -2.25 5.67 -19.91
C GLY A 195 -2.64 6.67 -18.81
N ARG A 196 -3.42 6.23 -17.80
CA ARG A 196 -3.71 7.09 -16.62
C ARG A 196 -2.51 7.19 -15.70
N PHE A 197 -1.68 6.16 -15.63
CA PHE A 197 -0.44 6.18 -14.87
C PHE A 197 0.53 7.20 -15.49
N GLN A 198 0.72 7.19 -16.81
CA GLN A 198 1.51 8.18 -17.54
C GLN A 198 1.00 9.61 -17.29
N ALA A 199 -0.30 9.84 -17.44
CA ALA A 199 -0.87 11.17 -17.18
C ALA A 199 -0.65 11.65 -15.73
N ALA A 200 -0.60 10.72 -14.76
CA ALA A 200 -0.29 11.04 -13.38
C ALA A 200 1.19 11.38 -13.19
N THR A 201 2.11 10.62 -13.82
CA THR A 201 3.56 10.95 -13.76
C THR A 201 3.85 12.30 -14.39
N ASP A 202 3.20 12.65 -15.52
CA ASP A 202 3.31 13.95 -16.17
C ASP A 202 2.79 15.08 -15.24
N THR A 203 1.65 14.85 -14.57
CA THR A 203 1.09 15.82 -13.62
C THR A 203 2.02 16.06 -12.44
N VAL A 204 2.58 14.99 -11.87
CA VAL A 204 3.54 15.11 -10.76
C VAL A 204 4.80 15.85 -11.24
N GLY A 205 5.32 15.53 -12.43
CA GLY A 205 6.46 16.20 -13.03
C GLY A 205 6.23 17.71 -13.22
N THR A 206 5.04 18.09 -13.70
CA THR A 206 4.66 19.49 -13.87
C THR A 206 4.61 20.25 -12.54
N ILE A 207 4.10 19.61 -11.47
CA ILE A 207 3.92 20.26 -10.16
C ILE A 207 5.23 20.33 -9.38
N ARG A 208 6.03 19.26 -9.41
CA ARG A 208 7.27 19.16 -8.61
C ARG A 208 8.50 19.75 -9.31
N GLY A 209 8.58 19.60 -10.62
CA GLY A 209 9.79 19.88 -11.39
C GLY A 209 10.89 18.82 -11.18
N ASP A 210 11.25 18.55 -9.92
CA ASP A 210 12.19 17.48 -9.55
C ASP A 210 11.45 16.24 -9.04
N LEU A 211 11.71 15.10 -9.67
CA LEU A 211 11.14 13.80 -9.33
C LEU A 211 12.07 12.93 -8.46
N SER A 212 13.24 13.43 -8.09
CA SER A 212 14.20 12.69 -7.27
C SER A 212 13.57 12.28 -5.95
N GLY A 213 13.64 10.98 -5.64
CA GLY A 213 13.09 10.41 -4.41
C GLY A 213 11.57 10.30 -4.36
N PHE A 214 10.84 10.66 -5.43
CA PHE A 214 9.40 10.45 -5.49
C PHE A 214 9.08 9.06 -6.06
N ALA A 215 8.29 8.28 -5.32
CA ALA A 215 7.90 6.94 -5.75
C ALA A 215 6.64 6.98 -6.62
N PHE A 216 6.73 6.39 -7.82
CA PHE A 216 5.59 6.04 -8.66
C PHE A 216 5.33 4.54 -8.51
N ALA A 217 4.56 4.18 -7.50
CA ALA A 217 4.31 2.79 -7.16
C ALA A 217 2.99 2.29 -7.77
N LEU A 218 2.91 0.99 -8.04
CA LEU A 218 1.70 0.34 -8.53
C LEU A 218 1.33 -0.84 -7.64
N ASN A 219 0.14 -0.81 -7.02
CA ASN A 219 -0.47 -1.99 -6.41
C ASN A 219 -1.16 -2.81 -7.51
N LEU A 220 -0.66 -4.00 -7.78
CA LEU A 220 -1.06 -4.82 -8.91
C LEU A 220 -1.55 -6.19 -8.47
N PHE A 221 -2.85 -6.47 -8.62
CA PHE A 221 -3.36 -7.82 -8.46
C PHE A 221 -2.78 -8.73 -9.53
N THR A 222 -2.17 -9.83 -9.08
CA THR A 222 -1.33 -10.67 -9.94
C THR A 222 -1.54 -12.14 -9.62
N THR A 223 -1.62 -12.95 -10.67
CA THR A 223 -1.62 -14.42 -10.57
C THR A 223 -0.73 -14.99 -11.68
N ILE A 224 0.31 -15.74 -11.31
CA ILE A 224 1.16 -16.46 -12.26
C ILE A 224 0.76 -17.93 -12.32
N ALA A 225 0.56 -18.47 -13.52
CA ALA A 225 0.26 -19.87 -13.76
C ALA A 225 0.90 -20.35 -15.07
N ASP A 226 0.72 -21.66 -15.40
CA ASP A 226 1.27 -22.22 -16.64
C ASP A 226 0.45 -21.85 -17.87
N THR A 227 -0.83 -21.51 -17.66
CA THR A 227 -1.72 -21.01 -18.72
C THR A 227 -2.45 -19.75 -18.26
N ARG A 228 -2.84 -18.92 -19.23
CA ARG A 228 -3.60 -17.70 -18.98
C ARG A 228 -4.99 -18.00 -18.41
N GLU A 229 -5.63 -19.10 -18.86
CA GLU A 229 -6.93 -19.52 -18.37
C GLU A 229 -6.89 -19.90 -16.89
N ALA A 230 -5.92 -20.73 -16.48
CA ALA A 230 -5.77 -21.13 -15.08
C ALA A 230 -5.49 -19.92 -14.16
N ALA A 231 -4.67 -18.97 -14.63
CA ALA A 231 -4.41 -17.74 -13.90
C ALA A 231 -5.66 -16.86 -13.80
N ARG A 232 -6.45 -16.75 -14.89
CA ARG A 232 -7.70 -15.98 -14.93
C ARG A 232 -8.71 -16.51 -13.92
N ASP A 233 -8.90 -17.82 -13.88
CA ASP A 233 -9.84 -18.45 -12.94
C ASP A 233 -9.43 -18.19 -11.49
N ALA A 234 -8.14 -18.30 -11.19
CA ALA A 234 -7.62 -18.08 -9.83
C ALA A 234 -7.80 -16.62 -9.37
N VAL A 235 -7.41 -15.64 -10.20
CA VAL A 235 -7.58 -14.20 -9.86
C VAL A 235 -9.05 -13.80 -9.78
N SER A 236 -9.89 -14.35 -10.68
CA SER A 236 -11.33 -14.08 -10.71
C SER A 236 -12.00 -14.53 -9.41
N ASN A 237 -11.76 -15.78 -9.00
CA ASN A 237 -12.33 -16.33 -7.76
C ASN A 237 -11.86 -15.54 -6.52
N HIS A 238 -10.59 -15.17 -6.47
CA HIS A 238 -10.03 -14.41 -5.35
C HIS A 238 -10.68 -13.01 -5.24
N LEU A 239 -10.73 -12.26 -6.33
CA LEU A 239 -11.29 -10.90 -6.33
C LEU A 239 -12.81 -10.89 -6.13
N ALA A 240 -13.54 -11.84 -6.70
CA ALA A 240 -14.96 -11.97 -6.46
C ALA A 240 -15.28 -12.21 -4.97
N THR A 241 -14.49 -13.05 -4.30
CA THR A 241 -14.65 -13.30 -2.86
C THR A 241 -14.25 -12.10 -2.01
N ALA A 242 -13.09 -11.48 -2.30
CA ALA A 242 -12.56 -10.38 -1.49
C ALA A 242 -13.38 -9.10 -1.65
N TYR A 243 -13.92 -8.82 -2.84
CA TYR A 243 -14.61 -7.56 -3.14
C TYR A 243 -16.12 -7.70 -3.36
N GLY A 244 -16.62 -8.93 -3.52
CA GLY A 244 -18.05 -9.17 -3.80
C GLY A 244 -18.51 -8.65 -5.16
N LEU A 245 -17.59 -8.46 -6.11
CA LEU A 245 -17.84 -7.89 -7.43
C LEU A 245 -17.37 -8.82 -8.55
N PRO A 246 -18.01 -8.78 -9.75
CA PRO A 246 -17.58 -9.57 -10.90
C PRO A 246 -16.15 -9.18 -11.32
N PHE A 247 -15.36 -10.18 -11.72
CA PHE A 247 -13.97 -9.97 -12.16
C PHE A 247 -13.83 -9.04 -13.36
N ASP A 248 -14.79 -9.01 -14.28
CA ASP A 248 -14.79 -8.13 -15.45
C ASP A 248 -14.57 -6.65 -15.10
N SER A 249 -14.95 -6.24 -13.88
CA SER A 249 -14.68 -4.89 -13.36
C SER A 249 -13.20 -4.61 -13.10
N PHE A 250 -12.40 -5.65 -12.89
CA PHE A 250 -11.01 -5.59 -12.47
C PHE A 250 -10.04 -6.17 -13.50
N GLU A 251 -10.54 -6.96 -14.46
CA GLU A 251 -9.74 -7.77 -15.38
C GLU A 251 -8.66 -6.96 -16.08
N ARG A 252 -9.02 -5.82 -16.65
CA ARG A 252 -8.06 -4.93 -17.35
C ARG A 252 -6.98 -4.30 -16.46
N TYR A 253 -7.14 -4.39 -15.15
CA TYR A 253 -6.22 -3.83 -14.15
C TYR A 253 -5.46 -4.91 -13.38
N SER A 254 -5.58 -6.15 -13.80
CA SER A 254 -4.94 -7.30 -13.16
C SER A 254 -3.94 -7.94 -14.14
N ALA A 255 -2.73 -8.23 -13.66
CA ALA A 255 -1.74 -8.98 -14.43
C ALA A 255 -1.86 -10.47 -14.11
N TYR A 256 -2.29 -11.26 -15.07
CA TYR A 256 -2.45 -12.69 -14.87
C TYR A 256 -2.07 -13.49 -16.12
N GLY A 257 -1.56 -14.69 -15.92
CA GLY A 257 -1.12 -15.58 -17.00
C GLY A 257 0.24 -16.20 -16.73
N THR A 258 0.99 -16.40 -17.80
CA THR A 258 2.38 -16.83 -17.78
C THR A 258 3.30 -15.67 -17.36
N ALA A 259 4.56 -15.95 -17.15
CA ALA A 259 5.56 -14.91 -16.87
C ALA A 259 5.65 -13.87 -17.99
N ASP A 260 5.51 -14.30 -19.25
CA ASP A 260 5.53 -13.41 -20.42
C ASP A 260 4.31 -12.49 -20.42
N ASP A 261 3.09 -13.00 -20.15
CA ASP A 261 1.89 -12.19 -20.05
C ASP A 261 2.04 -11.08 -18.99
N ILE A 262 2.64 -11.41 -17.83
CA ILE A 262 2.83 -10.44 -16.74
C ILE A 262 3.89 -9.39 -17.12
N ARG A 263 4.99 -9.79 -17.77
CA ARG A 263 6.02 -8.86 -18.24
C ARG A 263 5.46 -7.91 -19.30
N GLU A 264 4.71 -8.43 -20.27
CA GLU A 264 4.04 -7.63 -21.30
C GLU A 264 3.04 -6.62 -20.69
N TYR A 265 2.28 -7.05 -19.69
CA TYR A 265 1.36 -6.17 -18.97
C TYR A 265 2.09 -5.03 -18.25
N LEU A 266 3.26 -5.28 -17.67
CA LEU A 266 4.04 -4.29 -16.90
C LEU A 266 4.82 -3.32 -17.79
N ALA A 267 5.21 -3.71 -18.99
CA ALA A 267 6.07 -2.90 -19.87
C ALA A 267 5.59 -1.44 -20.05
N PRO A 268 4.30 -1.15 -20.35
CA PRO A 268 3.84 0.22 -20.52
C PRO A 268 3.83 1.04 -19.21
N TYR A 269 3.80 0.42 -18.04
CA TYR A 269 3.94 1.13 -16.75
C TYR A 269 5.41 1.48 -16.48
N VAL A 270 6.34 0.60 -16.85
CA VAL A 270 7.79 0.88 -16.77
C VAL A 270 8.13 2.07 -17.68
N GLU A 271 7.63 2.06 -18.92
CA GLU A 271 7.78 3.18 -19.87
C GLU A 271 7.17 4.49 -19.33
N ALA A 272 6.05 4.40 -18.59
CA ALA A 272 5.40 5.53 -17.93
C ALA A 272 6.12 6.01 -16.66
N GLY A 273 7.31 5.46 -16.34
CA GLY A 273 8.14 5.91 -15.22
C GLY A 273 7.81 5.24 -13.88
N MET A 274 7.19 4.05 -13.88
CA MET A 274 6.97 3.28 -12.65
C MET A 274 8.30 2.97 -11.96
N THR A 275 8.40 3.35 -10.68
CA THR A 275 9.59 3.10 -9.86
C THR A 275 9.45 1.90 -8.95
N ASP A 276 8.21 1.53 -8.60
CA ASP A 276 7.91 0.46 -7.65
C ASP A 276 6.67 -0.32 -8.11
N VAL A 277 6.75 -1.64 -8.07
CA VAL A 277 5.59 -2.53 -8.24
C VAL A 277 5.39 -3.39 -7.02
N VAL A 278 4.15 -3.49 -6.56
CA VAL A 278 3.75 -4.33 -5.43
C VAL A 278 2.77 -5.39 -5.92
N PHE A 279 3.23 -6.62 -5.99
CA PHE A 279 2.39 -7.76 -6.37
C PHE A 279 1.40 -8.10 -5.25
N ASN A 280 0.12 -7.86 -5.49
CA ASN A 280 -0.97 -8.32 -4.65
C ASN A 280 -1.41 -9.69 -5.19
N ILE A 281 -0.79 -10.73 -4.65
CA ILE A 281 -0.94 -12.10 -5.18
C ILE A 281 -2.36 -12.60 -4.91
N ALA A 282 -3.11 -12.83 -5.98
CA ALA A 282 -4.49 -13.27 -5.95
C ALA A 282 -4.60 -14.74 -6.36
N GLY A 283 -5.02 -15.60 -5.45
CA GLY A 283 -5.19 -17.03 -5.72
C GLY A 283 -4.57 -17.93 -4.65
N PRO A 284 -4.57 -19.24 -4.88
CA PRO A 284 -4.01 -20.21 -3.96
C PRO A 284 -2.48 -20.15 -3.94
N ASP A 285 -1.87 -20.64 -2.87
CA ASP A 285 -0.42 -20.74 -2.67
C ASP A 285 0.34 -19.42 -2.95
N PRO A 286 0.09 -18.36 -2.18
CA PRO A 286 0.75 -17.07 -2.43
C PRO A 286 2.27 -17.14 -2.30
N ARG A 287 2.83 -18.06 -1.49
CA ARG A 287 4.27 -18.23 -1.35
C ARG A 287 4.90 -18.89 -2.58
N GLY A 288 4.25 -19.93 -3.15
CA GLY A 288 4.70 -20.55 -4.40
C GLY A 288 4.64 -19.58 -5.56
N GLN A 289 3.56 -18.80 -5.66
CA GLN A 289 3.45 -17.75 -6.68
C GLN A 289 4.51 -16.65 -6.50
N LEU A 290 4.81 -16.23 -5.25
CA LEU A 290 5.88 -15.28 -4.99
C LEU A 290 7.24 -15.77 -5.50
N ARG A 291 7.58 -17.05 -5.25
CA ARG A 291 8.83 -17.63 -5.76
C ARG A 291 8.89 -17.64 -7.29
N ARG A 292 7.79 -17.97 -7.95
CA ARG A 292 7.70 -17.92 -9.41
C ARG A 292 7.85 -16.50 -9.93
N LEU A 293 7.15 -15.53 -9.36
CA LEU A 293 7.28 -14.12 -9.75
C LEU A 293 8.71 -13.63 -9.57
N ALA A 294 9.35 -13.96 -8.46
CA ALA A 294 10.75 -13.59 -8.19
C ALA A 294 11.73 -14.21 -9.20
N ALA A 295 11.52 -15.46 -9.59
CA ALA A 295 12.40 -16.16 -10.53
C ALA A 295 12.13 -15.79 -12.00
N GLU A 296 10.85 -15.63 -12.38
CA GLU A 296 10.44 -15.56 -13.78
C GLU A 296 10.12 -14.13 -14.25
N VAL A 297 9.68 -13.22 -13.36
CA VAL A 297 9.25 -11.87 -13.75
C VAL A 297 10.21 -10.77 -13.27
N VAL A 298 10.63 -10.82 -12.00
CA VAL A 298 11.46 -9.77 -11.38
C VAL A 298 12.77 -9.49 -12.13
N PRO A 299 13.51 -10.47 -12.70
CA PRO A 299 14.75 -10.18 -13.43
C PRO A 299 14.58 -9.24 -14.62
N ALA A 300 13.41 -9.20 -15.24
CA ALA A 300 13.12 -8.30 -16.35
C ALA A 300 12.77 -6.86 -15.92
N LEU A 301 12.57 -6.61 -14.63
CA LEU A 301 12.26 -5.31 -14.06
C LEU A 301 13.49 -4.61 -13.48
N ARG A 302 14.59 -5.35 -13.34
CA ARG A 302 15.87 -4.88 -12.78
C ARG A 302 16.91 -4.67 -13.88
#